data_03da0845d73262cec9e36c5e5b782d71
#
_entry.id   03da0845d73262cec9e36c5e5b782d71
#
_cell.length_a   1.000
_cell.length_b   1.000
_cell.length_c   1.000
_cell.angle_alpha   90.00
_cell.angle_beta   90.00
_cell.angle_gamma   90.00
#
_symmetry.space_group_name_H-M   'P 1'
#
loop_
_entity.id
_entity.type
_entity.pdbx_description
1 polymer ?
#
loop_
_entity_poly.entity_id
_entity_poly.type
_entity_poly.pdbx_seq_one_letter_code
_entity_poly.pdbx_strand_id
1 'polypeptide(L)'
;MALNDIIFNKGQGGLGRPLAGEDYISGLSLYANDEDLPSGFTASDRIKLVGSVQDAENLGITNDYADATSATFTVVLDSLGSTGDVGKIDYTNVDGSNTNLANYTVLAADTTIALQGQAITDAINNGTYMHGFSATFSVDTITVTVPKMQGYYPSDNNPVSVFATGDLFLILTQPTGGTPSKFAVWHYHIAEYFRIQPKGSLYICFSQLTMGNTFAELQMMQIYAGGKIRQVGIYKDGGFFDGDLATIQAVLNILDTDHMPISSVLYASDIVSYGDLTTLPDLNPQNAPKVSVVISQDGAGQGAFLYKTNFKSITTLGATLGAVSLASVSEDIAWPVKFNISNGAECDTVAFANGQLASVVSKNNQVTLDNRRYIFLLKYVGLAGSYFNDSHTAVAVNSDYAYIENNRTIDKAIRNVYAAMIAYINSPLVLNTDGTLSDTTVAFFESLASTSLDEMVRASELSGKSVTIDPTQNVLATSNITISVKLLPVGVARQITVNIGFTTTL
;
A
#
# COMPACT_ATOMS: atom_id res chain seq x y z
N MET A 1 -14.63 46.35 40.96
CA MET A 1 -14.18 46.67 39.61
C MET A 1 -12.84 45.98 39.48
N ALA A 2 -12.71 45.05 38.58
CA ALA A 2 -11.41 44.49 38.24
C ALA A 2 -10.61 45.54 37.49
N LEU A 3 -9.32 45.64 37.81
CA LEU A 3 -8.39 46.50 37.10
C LEU A 3 -8.36 46.07 35.62
N ASN A 4 -8.26 47.04 34.72
CA ASN A 4 -8.09 46.81 33.30
C ASN A 4 -6.85 45.98 33.08
N ASP A 5 -7.02 44.74 32.60
CA ASP A 5 -5.92 43.82 32.33
C ASP A 5 -6.13 43.10 30.99
N ILE A 6 -5.05 42.72 30.33
CA ILE A 6 -5.08 41.93 29.11
C ILE A 6 -5.10 40.46 29.49
N ILE A 7 -6.26 39.81 29.38
CA ILE A 7 -6.44 38.41 29.72
C ILE A 7 -6.12 37.55 28.49
N PHE A 8 -5.08 36.72 28.60
CA PHE A 8 -4.74 35.71 27.59
C PHE A 8 -5.44 34.39 27.89
N ASN A 9 -6.53 34.14 27.19
CA ASN A 9 -7.18 32.84 27.20
C ASN A 9 -6.53 31.95 26.14
N LYS A 10 -5.77 30.94 26.53
CA LYS A 10 -5.27 29.88 25.63
C LYS A 10 -6.43 28.96 25.25
N GLY A 11 -7.15 29.28 24.16
CA GLY A 11 -8.11 28.38 23.54
C GLY A 11 -7.36 27.32 22.72
N GLN A 12 -7.69 26.06 22.88
CA GLN A 12 -7.34 25.00 21.94
C GLN A 12 -8.29 25.08 20.74
N GLY A 13 -7.73 25.13 19.50
CA GLY A 13 -8.50 25.08 18.25
C GLY A 13 -8.80 26.41 17.56
N GLY A 14 -8.35 27.55 18.11
CA GLY A 14 -8.64 28.89 17.56
C GLY A 14 -7.62 29.47 16.56
N LEU A 15 -6.53 28.79 16.31
CA LEU A 15 -5.63 29.09 15.20
C LEU A 15 -6.05 28.22 14.04
N GLY A 16 -6.88 28.72 13.14
CA GLY A 16 -7.14 28.14 11.82
C GLY A 16 -5.87 28.19 10.94
N ARG A 17 -4.75 27.69 11.45
CA ARG A 17 -3.65 27.28 10.63
C ARG A 17 -3.98 25.89 10.11
N PRO A 18 -3.90 25.63 8.79
CA PRO A 18 -3.63 24.27 8.35
C PRO A 18 -2.37 23.89 9.13
N LEU A 19 -2.51 22.88 10.01
CA LEU A 19 -1.41 22.48 10.87
C LEU A 19 -0.24 22.11 9.97
N ALA A 20 0.84 22.87 10.05
CA ALA A 20 2.14 22.46 9.53
C ALA A 20 2.41 21.09 10.19
N GLY A 21 2.38 19.99 9.41
CA GLY A 21 2.59 18.64 9.93
C GLY A 21 1.44 17.65 9.75
N GLU A 22 0.32 18.00 9.12
CA GLU A 22 -0.73 17.01 8.75
C GLU A 22 -0.43 16.27 7.44
N ASP A 23 0.68 16.56 6.77
CA ASP A 23 1.03 15.92 5.48
C ASP A 23 1.37 14.42 5.61
N TYR A 24 1.54 13.90 6.82
CA TYR A 24 1.75 12.49 7.15
C TYR A 24 0.46 11.68 7.38
N ILE A 25 -0.72 12.32 7.36
CA ILE A 25 -1.99 11.62 7.60
C ILE A 25 -2.41 10.90 6.32
N SER A 26 -2.52 9.57 6.45
CA SER A 26 -2.77 8.67 5.34
C SER A 26 -4.07 7.89 5.53
N GLY A 27 -4.63 7.39 4.43
CA GLY A 27 -5.70 6.41 4.41
C GLY A 27 -5.26 5.11 3.76
N LEU A 28 -5.85 3.99 4.16
CA LEU A 28 -5.69 2.69 3.53
C LEU A 28 -7.08 2.07 3.32
N SER A 29 -7.49 1.94 2.07
CA SER A 29 -8.73 1.26 1.69
C SER A 29 -8.46 -0.19 1.39
N LEU A 30 -9.17 -1.06 2.11
CA LEU A 30 -9.16 -2.51 2.01
C LEU A 30 -10.59 -2.98 1.71
N TYR A 31 -10.75 -4.23 1.26
CA TYR A 31 -12.07 -4.75 0.86
C TYR A 31 -12.43 -6.00 1.64
N ALA A 32 -13.58 -5.96 2.31
CA ALA A 32 -14.14 -7.07 3.07
C ALA A 32 -15.67 -7.04 3.07
N ASN A 33 -16.30 -8.22 2.94
CA ASN A 33 -17.71 -8.37 3.25
C ASN A 33 -17.95 -8.26 4.76
N ASP A 34 -19.21 -8.17 5.18
CA ASP A 34 -19.57 -7.99 6.60
C ASP A 34 -19.10 -9.17 7.46
N GLU A 35 -19.13 -10.39 6.91
CA GLU A 35 -18.69 -11.62 7.57
C GLU A 35 -17.16 -11.76 7.71
N ASP A 36 -16.41 -11.02 6.90
CA ASP A 36 -14.93 -11.08 6.86
C ASP A 36 -14.27 -9.93 7.64
N LEU A 37 -15.06 -9.07 8.30
CA LEU A 37 -14.52 -7.92 9.02
C LEU A 37 -13.73 -8.36 10.26
N PRO A 38 -12.57 -7.73 10.54
CA PRO A 38 -11.88 -7.89 11.81
C PRO A 38 -12.74 -7.46 13.00
N SER A 39 -12.51 -8.00 14.19
CA SER A 39 -13.37 -7.85 15.36
C SER A 39 -13.59 -6.40 15.84
N GLY A 40 -12.68 -5.49 15.51
CA GLY A 40 -12.78 -4.06 15.83
C GLY A 40 -13.64 -3.26 14.86
N PHE A 41 -14.18 -3.88 13.80
CA PHE A 41 -15.00 -3.25 12.76
C PHE A 41 -16.39 -3.88 12.71
N THR A 42 -17.37 -3.12 12.24
CA THR A 42 -18.73 -3.59 12.02
C THR A 42 -19.26 -3.06 10.69
N ALA A 43 -20.36 -3.61 10.19
CA ALA A 43 -21.00 -3.15 8.95
C ALA A 43 -21.32 -1.63 8.95
N SER A 44 -21.58 -1.05 10.12
CA SER A 44 -21.88 0.39 10.30
C SER A 44 -20.68 1.23 10.72
N ASP A 45 -19.54 0.61 11.10
CA ASP A 45 -18.35 1.31 11.60
C ASP A 45 -17.09 0.67 10.98
N ARG A 46 -16.86 1.02 9.72
CA ARG A 46 -15.84 0.44 8.85
C ARG A 46 -14.56 1.26 8.75
N ILE A 47 -14.46 2.40 9.47
CA ILE A 47 -13.31 3.31 9.40
C ILE A 47 -12.72 3.50 10.80
N LYS A 48 -11.44 3.26 10.95
CA LYS A 48 -10.70 3.46 12.21
C LYS A 48 -9.38 4.18 11.96
N LEU A 49 -8.97 5.00 12.93
CA LEU A 49 -7.65 5.61 12.99
C LEU A 49 -6.71 4.75 13.83
N VAL A 50 -5.52 4.48 13.32
CA VAL A 50 -4.45 3.78 14.04
C VAL A 50 -3.14 4.59 13.98
N GLY A 51 -2.36 4.55 15.04
CA GLY A 51 -1.05 5.19 15.16
C GLY A 51 0.11 4.19 15.19
N SER A 52 -0.19 2.88 15.19
CA SER A 52 0.81 1.82 15.24
C SER A 52 0.26 0.50 14.68
N VAL A 53 1.15 -0.46 14.43
CA VAL A 53 0.77 -1.84 14.08
C VAL A 53 -0.02 -2.48 15.22
N GLN A 54 0.39 -2.24 16.46
CA GLN A 54 -0.31 -2.78 17.64
C GLN A 54 -1.76 -2.30 17.75
N ASP A 55 -2.04 -1.07 17.35
CA ASP A 55 -3.43 -0.57 17.32
C ASP A 55 -4.27 -1.36 16.31
N ALA A 56 -3.70 -1.71 15.15
CA ALA A 56 -4.38 -2.53 14.14
C ALA A 56 -4.60 -3.97 14.65
N GLU A 57 -3.62 -4.55 15.33
CA GLU A 57 -3.74 -5.87 15.97
C GLU A 57 -4.83 -5.86 17.05
N ASN A 58 -4.92 -4.81 17.87
CA ASN A 58 -5.99 -4.63 18.86
C ASN A 58 -7.39 -4.52 18.22
N LEU A 59 -7.47 -4.12 16.96
CA LEU A 59 -8.70 -4.13 16.14
C LEU A 59 -8.95 -5.45 15.42
N GLY A 60 -8.13 -6.49 15.67
CA GLY A 60 -8.27 -7.83 15.10
C GLY A 60 -7.61 -8.01 13.73
N ILE A 61 -6.79 -7.06 13.26
CA ILE A 61 -6.00 -7.25 12.04
C ILE A 61 -4.66 -7.87 12.44
N THR A 62 -4.59 -9.19 12.45
CA THR A 62 -3.45 -9.96 12.96
C THR A 62 -2.75 -10.75 11.85
N ASN A 63 -1.52 -11.20 12.11
CA ASN A 63 -0.76 -12.07 11.21
C ASN A 63 -0.68 -13.51 11.71
N ASP A 64 -1.63 -13.91 12.56
CA ASP A 64 -1.73 -15.28 13.12
C ASP A 64 -2.49 -16.25 12.23
N TYR A 65 -2.94 -15.81 11.07
CA TYR A 65 -3.69 -16.59 10.08
C TYR A 65 -5.01 -17.18 10.64
N ALA A 66 -5.62 -16.54 11.64
CA ALA A 66 -6.81 -17.06 12.30
C ALA A 66 -8.02 -17.21 11.35
N ASP A 67 -8.15 -16.29 10.38
CA ASP A 67 -9.20 -16.27 9.34
C ASP A 67 -8.99 -17.27 8.20
N ALA A 68 -7.80 -17.90 8.09
CA ALA A 68 -7.50 -18.91 7.09
C ALA A 68 -8.12 -20.27 7.47
N THR A 69 -8.35 -21.12 6.47
CA THR A 69 -8.70 -22.53 6.67
C THR A 69 -7.54 -23.43 6.31
N SER A 70 -7.38 -24.52 7.08
CA SER A 70 -6.36 -25.53 6.80
C SER A 70 -6.74 -26.41 5.61
N ALA A 71 -5.77 -26.70 4.75
CA ALA A 71 -5.89 -27.80 3.81
C ALA A 71 -5.73 -29.15 4.53
N THR A 72 -6.27 -30.19 3.96
CA THR A 72 -6.07 -31.57 4.44
C THR A 72 -5.65 -32.46 3.29
N PHE A 73 -4.82 -33.45 3.60
CA PHE A 73 -4.48 -34.55 2.69
C PHE A 73 -4.62 -35.90 3.37
N THR A 74 -4.68 -36.96 2.60
CA THR A 74 -4.83 -38.32 3.13
C THR A 74 -3.72 -39.21 2.63
N VAL A 75 -3.29 -40.16 3.51
CA VAL A 75 -2.41 -41.25 3.19
C VAL A 75 -3.11 -42.55 3.62
N VAL A 76 -3.43 -43.38 2.65
CA VAL A 76 -4.08 -44.69 2.90
C VAL A 76 -3.00 -45.76 2.97
N LEU A 77 -3.04 -46.60 3.99
CA LEU A 77 -2.22 -47.80 4.09
C LEU A 77 -2.95 -48.93 3.34
N ASP A 78 -2.61 -49.16 2.07
CA ASP A 78 -3.26 -50.14 1.22
C ASP A 78 -2.79 -51.57 1.52
N SER A 79 -1.57 -51.76 2.03
CA SER A 79 -1.07 -53.05 2.45
C SER A 79 -0.25 -52.96 3.74
N LEU A 80 -0.26 -54.08 4.49
CA LEU A 80 0.49 -54.27 5.72
C LEU A 80 1.98 -54.43 5.41
N GLY A 81 2.84 -53.57 5.96
CA GLY A 81 4.29 -53.69 5.87
C GLY A 81 4.85 -54.80 6.76
N SER A 82 5.94 -55.40 6.33
CA SER A 82 6.75 -56.36 7.09
C SER A 82 7.75 -55.64 8.02
N THR A 83 8.16 -56.32 9.11
CA THR A 83 9.17 -55.78 10.05
C THR A 83 10.41 -55.32 9.31
N GLY A 84 10.78 -54.05 9.50
CA GLY A 84 11.92 -53.39 8.84
C GLY A 84 11.55 -52.56 7.61
N ASP A 85 10.33 -52.66 7.10
CA ASP A 85 9.86 -51.78 6.04
C ASP A 85 9.77 -50.35 6.53
N VAL A 86 9.99 -49.39 5.63
CA VAL A 86 10.03 -47.93 5.96
C VAL A 86 8.92 -47.21 5.21
N GLY A 87 8.15 -46.40 5.96
CA GLY A 87 7.22 -45.45 5.42
C GLY A 87 7.66 -44.02 5.73
N LYS A 88 7.72 -43.15 4.72
CA LYS A 88 8.13 -41.78 4.86
C LYS A 88 7.12 -40.85 4.23
N ILE A 89 6.81 -39.73 4.92
CA ILE A 89 5.96 -38.65 4.44
C ILE A 89 6.73 -37.33 4.55
N ASP A 90 6.96 -36.71 3.42
CA ASP A 90 7.62 -35.39 3.33
C ASP A 90 6.67 -34.34 2.77
N TYR A 91 6.83 -33.10 3.21
CA TYR A 91 6.08 -31.92 2.77
C TYR A 91 7.02 -30.82 2.31
N THR A 92 6.80 -30.27 1.13
CA THR A 92 7.51 -29.10 0.60
C THR A 92 6.77 -27.83 1.02
N ASN A 93 7.40 -27.00 1.83
CA ASN A 93 6.83 -25.74 2.31
C ASN A 93 6.83 -24.66 1.22
N VAL A 94 6.10 -23.57 1.46
CA VAL A 94 6.02 -22.38 0.58
C VAL A 94 7.40 -21.80 0.22
N ASP A 95 8.35 -21.86 1.14
CA ASP A 95 9.73 -21.39 0.94
C ASP A 95 10.62 -22.36 0.13
N GLY A 96 10.07 -23.52 -0.21
CA GLY A 96 10.79 -24.60 -0.92
C GLY A 96 11.59 -25.54 0.00
N SER A 97 11.58 -25.33 1.31
CA SER A 97 12.17 -26.25 2.28
C SER A 97 11.33 -27.50 2.43
N ASN A 98 11.97 -28.64 2.72
CA ASN A 98 11.29 -29.89 3.00
C ASN A 98 11.15 -30.12 4.51
N THR A 99 9.93 -30.46 4.95
CA THR A 99 9.62 -30.93 6.29
C THR A 99 9.35 -32.43 6.24
N ASN A 100 10.12 -33.22 6.95
CA ASN A 100 9.81 -34.63 7.15
C ASN A 100 8.73 -34.75 8.23
N LEU A 101 7.52 -35.17 7.86
CA LEU A 101 6.39 -35.32 8.77
C LEU A 101 6.42 -36.65 9.51
N ALA A 102 6.81 -37.73 8.82
CA ALA A 102 6.99 -39.03 9.40
C ALA A 102 8.13 -39.80 8.72
N ASN A 103 8.92 -40.49 9.52
CA ASN A 103 9.88 -41.50 9.08
C ASN A 103 9.72 -42.71 10.00
N TYR A 104 8.86 -43.65 9.59
CA TYR A 104 8.44 -44.76 10.38
C TYR A 104 9.07 -46.06 9.86
N THR A 105 9.62 -46.87 10.75
CA THR A 105 10.07 -48.23 10.45
C THR A 105 9.14 -49.22 11.14
N VAL A 106 8.59 -50.15 10.37
CA VAL A 106 7.65 -51.20 10.87
C VAL A 106 8.33 -52.05 11.93
N LEU A 107 7.76 -52.10 13.13
CA LEU A 107 8.24 -52.92 14.24
C LEU A 107 7.58 -54.30 14.25
N ALA A 108 8.19 -55.26 14.91
CA ALA A 108 7.62 -56.61 15.04
C ALA A 108 6.30 -56.64 15.81
N ALA A 109 5.99 -55.57 16.58
CA ALA A 109 4.74 -55.42 17.30
C ALA A 109 3.59 -54.89 16.43
N ASP A 110 3.91 -54.26 15.28
CA ASP A 110 2.94 -53.55 14.41
C ASP A 110 2.30 -54.50 13.41
N THR A 111 1.57 -55.46 13.91
CA THR A 111 1.05 -56.63 13.18
C THR A 111 -0.26 -56.35 12.42
N THR A 112 -0.79 -55.14 12.45
CA THR A 112 -2.01 -54.75 11.74
C THR A 112 -1.86 -53.37 11.09
N ILE A 113 -2.64 -53.10 10.03
CA ILE A 113 -2.73 -51.78 9.40
C ILE A 113 -3.08 -50.69 10.43
N ALA A 114 -3.95 -51.03 11.40
CA ALA A 114 -4.32 -50.09 12.45
C ALA A 114 -3.13 -49.69 13.35
N LEU A 115 -2.26 -50.61 13.72
CA LEU A 115 -1.08 -50.34 14.53
C LEU A 115 -0.03 -49.54 13.73
N GLN A 116 0.22 -49.90 12.48
CA GLN A 116 1.14 -49.19 11.61
C GLN A 116 0.63 -47.78 11.30
N GLY A 117 -0.64 -47.62 10.96
CA GLY A 117 -1.25 -46.30 10.70
C GLY A 117 -1.25 -45.39 11.92
N GLN A 118 -1.52 -45.97 13.12
CA GLN A 118 -1.43 -45.18 14.35
C GLN A 118 0.01 -44.77 14.66
N ALA A 119 0.99 -45.62 14.45
CA ALA A 119 2.39 -45.30 14.68
C ALA A 119 2.90 -44.18 13.75
N ILE A 120 2.50 -44.17 12.47
CA ILE A 120 2.80 -43.08 11.53
C ILE A 120 2.10 -41.79 11.98
N THR A 121 0.82 -41.88 12.40
CA THR A 121 0.06 -40.73 12.92
C THR A 121 0.71 -40.14 14.17
N ASP A 122 1.15 -40.98 15.09
CA ASP A 122 1.87 -40.53 16.30
C ASP A 122 3.22 -39.88 15.96
N ALA A 123 3.94 -40.40 14.94
CA ALA A 123 5.17 -39.77 14.46
C ALA A 123 4.93 -38.35 13.96
N ILE A 124 3.85 -38.11 13.19
CA ILE A 124 3.46 -36.75 12.75
C ILE A 124 3.12 -35.87 13.95
N ASN A 125 2.25 -36.36 14.85
CA ASN A 125 1.77 -35.57 15.99
C ASN A 125 2.85 -35.27 17.03
N ASN A 126 3.87 -36.11 17.19
CA ASN A 126 5.02 -35.86 18.04
C ASN A 126 5.86 -34.64 17.54
N GLY A 127 5.81 -34.36 16.24
CA GLY A 127 6.48 -33.22 15.63
C GLY A 127 5.60 -31.96 15.50
N THR A 128 4.31 -31.99 15.87
CA THR A 128 3.35 -30.90 15.61
C THR A 128 3.83 -29.54 16.11
N TYR A 129 4.40 -29.46 17.31
CA TYR A 129 4.87 -28.20 17.88
C TYR A 129 6.07 -27.58 17.11
N MET A 130 6.78 -28.39 16.30
CA MET A 130 7.88 -27.92 15.47
C MET A 130 7.45 -27.49 14.07
N HIS A 131 6.53 -28.22 13.47
CA HIS A 131 6.13 -28.02 12.07
C HIS A 131 4.66 -27.62 11.88
N GLY A 132 3.83 -27.67 12.92
CA GLY A 132 2.44 -27.22 12.89
C GLY A 132 1.43 -28.18 12.24
N PHE A 133 1.87 -29.31 11.64
CA PHE A 133 0.99 -30.32 11.09
C PHE A 133 0.42 -31.20 12.20
N SER A 134 -0.83 -31.65 12.05
CA SER A 134 -1.47 -32.62 12.92
C SER A 134 -2.13 -33.72 12.10
N ALA A 135 -2.31 -34.91 12.67
CA ALA A 135 -2.87 -36.02 11.96
C ALA A 135 -3.89 -36.80 12.83
N THR A 136 -4.85 -37.44 12.18
CA THR A 136 -5.78 -38.38 12.76
C THR A 136 -5.78 -39.66 11.93
N PHE A 137 -6.00 -40.82 12.58
CA PHE A 137 -6.09 -42.12 11.91
C PHE A 137 -7.49 -42.73 12.08
N SER A 138 -8.01 -43.28 11.00
CA SER A 138 -9.27 -44.00 11.01
C SER A 138 -9.27 -45.15 9.98
N VAL A 139 -9.54 -46.35 10.42
CA VAL A 139 -9.60 -47.61 9.63
C VAL A 139 -8.23 -47.95 8.99
N ASP A 140 -7.89 -47.33 7.87
CA ASP A 140 -6.66 -47.50 7.08
C ASP A 140 -6.09 -46.16 6.61
N THR A 141 -6.78 -45.06 6.95
CA THR A 141 -6.53 -43.74 6.40
C THR A 141 -5.98 -42.79 7.46
N ILE A 142 -4.82 -42.18 7.18
CA ILE A 142 -4.25 -41.07 7.92
C ILE A 142 -4.72 -39.78 7.25
N THR A 143 -5.43 -38.92 7.99
CA THR A 143 -5.80 -37.57 7.55
C THR A 143 -4.88 -36.58 8.21
N VAL A 144 -4.14 -35.84 7.42
CA VAL A 144 -3.18 -34.82 7.89
C VAL A 144 -3.73 -33.42 7.63
N THR A 145 -3.72 -32.57 8.66
CA THR A 145 -4.10 -31.17 8.61
C THR A 145 -2.87 -30.30 8.44
N VAL A 146 -2.86 -29.49 7.40
CA VAL A 146 -1.78 -28.54 7.05
C VAL A 146 -1.92 -27.28 7.88
N PRO A 147 -0.83 -26.65 8.36
CA PRO A 147 -0.89 -25.36 9.05
C PRO A 147 -1.60 -24.27 8.25
N LYS A 148 -2.47 -23.49 8.89
CA LYS A 148 -3.23 -22.39 8.26
C LYS A 148 -2.35 -21.39 7.50
N MET A 149 -1.13 -21.15 7.97
CA MET A 149 -0.19 -20.22 7.32
C MET A 149 0.21 -20.64 5.91
N GLN A 150 0.04 -21.92 5.51
CA GLN A 150 0.31 -22.37 4.15
C GLN A 150 -0.75 -21.89 3.14
N GLY A 151 -1.90 -21.43 3.60
CA GLY A 151 -2.98 -20.86 2.79
C GLY A 151 -3.45 -21.74 1.66
N TYR A 152 -3.48 -21.20 0.44
CA TYR A 152 -3.88 -21.92 -0.78
C TYR A 152 -2.74 -22.75 -1.40
N TYR A 153 -1.47 -22.50 -1.01
CA TYR A 153 -0.29 -23.16 -1.57
C TYR A 153 -0.39 -24.70 -1.66
N PRO A 154 -0.93 -25.42 -0.63
CA PRO A 154 -1.05 -26.89 -0.70
C PRO A 154 -1.95 -27.37 -1.81
N SER A 155 -3.03 -26.66 -2.10
CA SER A 155 -4.04 -27.07 -3.10
C SER A 155 -3.56 -26.87 -4.54
N ASP A 156 -2.61 -25.96 -4.76
CA ASP A 156 -2.09 -25.61 -6.09
C ASP A 156 -0.82 -26.37 -6.47
N ASN A 157 0.05 -26.70 -5.49
CA ASN A 157 1.43 -27.11 -5.76
C ASN A 157 1.74 -28.60 -5.53
N ASN A 158 0.78 -29.43 -5.07
CA ASN A 158 1.01 -30.85 -4.78
C ASN A 158 2.27 -31.10 -3.90
N PRO A 159 2.35 -30.49 -2.71
CA PRO A 159 3.59 -30.41 -1.95
C PRO A 159 3.97 -31.70 -1.21
N VAL A 160 3.09 -32.70 -1.15
CA VAL A 160 3.29 -33.94 -0.37
C VAL A 160 3.94 -35.02 -1.24
N SER A 161 4.92 -35.69 -0.68
CA SER A 161 5.47 -36.93 -1.25
C SER A 161 5.50 -38.02 -0.20
N VAL A 162 5.20 -39.25 -0.63
CA VAL A 162 5.29 -40.45 0.19
C VAL A 162 6.27 -41.45 -0.41
N PHE A 163 6.97 -42.14 0.46
CA PHE A 163 7.87 -43.21 0.10
C PHE A 163 7.62 -44.42 1.00
N ALA A 164 7.60 -45.62 0.43
CA ALA A 164 7.44 -46.86 1.18
C ALA A 164 8.36 -47.93 0.62
N THR A 165 8.79 -48.88 1.48
CA THR A 165 9.62 -50.03 1.10
C THR A 165 8.94 -51.35 1.43
N GLY A 166 9.40 -52.42 0.79
CA GLY A 166 8.95 -53.79 1.05
C GLY A 166 7.47 -53.99 0.72
N ASP A 167 6.75 -54.58 1.68
CA ASP A 167 5.31 -54.91 1.55
C ASP A 167 4.41 -53.70 1.94
N LEU A 168 4.96 -52.68 2.61
CA LEU A 168 4.23 -51.47 2.97
C LEU A 168 3.87 -50.67 1.72
N PHE A 169 2.59 -50.36 1.51
CA PHE A 169 2.14 -49.54 0.39
C PHE A 169 1.27 -48.40 0.87
N LEU A 170 1.64 -47.15 0.44
CA LEU A 170 0.97 -45.92 0.84
C LEU A 170 0.39 -45.25 -0.40
N ILE A 171 -0.93 -44.95 -0.34
CA ILE A 171 -1.63 -44.18 -1.39
C ILE A 171 -1.87 -42.77 -0.91
N LEU A 172 -1.33 -41.79 -1.62
CA LEU A 172 -1.43 -40.39 -1.31
C LEU A 172 -2.56 -39.71 -2.09
N THR A 173 -3.39 -38.90 -1.39
CA THR A 173 -4.24 -37.89 -2.00
C THR A 173 -3.68 -36.53 -1.60
N GLN A 174 -3.35 -35.67 -2.58
CA GLN A 174 -2.74 -34.35 -2.34
C GLN A 174 -3.68 -33.40 -1.56
N PRO A 175 -3.15 -32.39 -0.89
CA PRO A 175 -3.93 -31.47 -0.08
C PRO A 175 -5.00 -30.70 -0.88
N THR A 176 -6.14 -30.48 -0.25
CA THR A 176 -7.25 -29.68 -0.79
C THR A 176 -7.92 -28.86 0.31
N GLY A 177 -8.67 -27.82 -0.07
CA GLY A 177 -9.58 -27.09 0.82
C GLY A 177 -8.94 -25.96 1.64
N GLY A 178 -7.65 -25.69 1.48
CA GLY A 178 -7.00 -24.56 2.15
C GLY A 178 -7.46 -23.20 1.59
N THR A 179 -7.62 -22.21 2.47
CA THR A 179 -7.88 -20.82 2.08
C THR A 179 -6.84 -19.90 2.72
N PRO A 180 -6.39 -18.85 2.01
CA PRO A 180 -5.42 -17.92 2.54
C PRO A 180 -6.03 -16.96 3.57
N SER A 181 -5.17 -16.37 4.41
CA SER A 181 -5.54 -15.31 5.33
C SER A 181 -5.61 -13.95 4.62
N LYS A 182 -6.75 -13.29 4.69
CA LYS A 182 -6.89 -11.89 4.32
C LYS A 182 -6.25 -10.97 5.37
N PHE A 183 -6.38 -11.33 6.66
CA PHE A 183 -5.86 -10.53 7.78
C PHE A 183 -4.34 -10.40 7.72
N ALA A 184 -3.63 -11.47 7.39
CA ALA A 184 -2.18 -11.44 7.24
C ALA A 184 -1.73 -10.50 6.10
N VAL A 185 -2.48 -10.41 5.00
CA VAL A 185 -2.22 -9.47 3.90
C VAL A 185 -2.47 -8.03 4.33
N TRP A 186 -3.59 -7.77 5.02
CA TRP A 186 -3.90 -6.42 5.51
C TRP A 186 -2.89 -5.96 6.58
N HIS A 187 -2.54 -6.87 7.50
CA HIS A 187 -1.50 -6.62 8.49
C HIS A 187 -0.15 -6.28 7.82
N TYR A 188 0.24 -7.02 6.78
CA TYR A 188 1.46 -6.74 6.03
C TYR A 188 1.50 -5.32 5.47
N HIS A 189 0.43 -4.85 4.80
CA HIS A 189 0.40 -3.49 4.28
C HIS A 189 0.47 -2.43 5.39
N ILE A 190 -0.17 -2.66 6.52
CA ILE A 190 -0.13 -1.76 7.68
C ILE A 190 1.27 -1.77 8.33
N ALA A 191 1.86 -2.95 8.51
CA ALA A 191 3.20 -3.10 9.07
C ALA A 191 4.25 -2.41 8.19
N GLU A 192 4.19 -2.59 6.87
CA GLU A 192 5.07 -1.93 5.92
C GLU A 192 4.91 -0.41 5.90
N TYR A 193 3.68 0.10 6.05
CA TYR A 193 3.45 1.54 6.21
C TYR A 193 4.16 2.08 7.45
N PHE A 194 3.95 1.49 8.63
CA PHE A 194 4.57 1.96 9.87
C PHE A 194 6.07 1.66 9.94
N ARG A 195 6.57 0.66 9.22
CA ARG A 195 8.01 0.42 9.07
C ARG A 195 8.72 1.62 8.42
N ILE A 196 8.11 2.20 7.40
CA ILE A 196 8.67 3.36 6.68
C ILE A 196 8.32 4.67 7.40
N GLN A 197 7.09 4.82 7.91
CA GLN A 197 6.60 6.02 8.59
C GLN A 197 6.12 5.72 10.02
N PRO A 198 7.05 5.53 10.98
CA PRO A 198 6.69 5.15 12.36
C PRO A 198 5.87 6.20 13.12
N LYS A 199 5.86 7.45 12.66
CA LYS A 199 5.12 8.57 13.26
C LYS A 199 3.86 8.92 12.47
N GLY A 200 3.50 8.10 11.50
CA GLY A 200 2.32 8.30 10.66
C GLY A 200 1.02 8.12 11.44
N SER A 201 -0.05 8.66 10.88
CA SER A 201 -1.43 8.39 11.29
C SER A 201 -2.16 7.77 10.11
N LEU A 202 -2.73 6.58 10.32
CA LEU A 202 -3.34 5.80 9.26
C LEU A 202 -4.82 5.55 9.53
N TYR A 203 -5.70 6.07 8.66
CA TYR A 203 -7.11 5.69 8.64
C TYR A 203 -7.29 4.42 7.82
N ILE A 204 -7.76 3.35 8.45
CA ILE A 204 -8.09 2.08 7.78
C ILE A 204 -9.58 2.08 7.47
N CYS A 205 -9.93 1.76 6.22
CA CYS A 205 -11.31 1.60 5.78
C CYS A 205 -11.51 0.23 5.14
N PHE A 206 -12.55 -0.48 5.55
CA PHE A 206 -13.01 -1.70 4.89
C PHE A 206 -14.23 -1.40 4.02
N SER A 207 -14.06 -1.42 2.71
CA SER A 207 -15.14 -1.27 1.75
C SER A 207 -15.67 -2.61 1.27
N GLN A 208 -16.93 -2.65 0.87
CA GLN A 208 -17.47 -3.82 0.17
C GLN A 208 -17.09 -3.76 -1.31
N LEU A 209 -16.61 -4.87 -1.84
CA LEU A 209 -16.38 -5.00 -3.28
C LEU A 209 -17.73 -5.22 -3.96
N THR A 210 -18.23 -4.22 -4.65
CA THR A 210 -19.46 -4.29 -5.43
C THR A 210 -19.16 -4.29 -6.92
N MET A 211 -20.05 -4.90 -7.71
CA MET A 211 -19.96 -4.80 -9.17
C MET A 211 -20.14 -3.34 -9.59
N GLY A 212 -19.17 -2.75 -10.30
CA GLY A 212 -19.13 -1.32 -10.61
C GLY A 212 -18.62 -0.47 -9.46
N ASN A 213 -17.45 -0.81 -8.92
CA ASN A 213 -16.80 -0.08 -7.83
C ASN A 213 -16.72 1.43 -8.12
N THR A 214 -17.29 2.23 -7.24
CA THR A 214 -17.38 3.69 -7.38
C THR A 214 -16.30 4.43 -6.59
N PHE A 215 -15.49 3.73 -5.78
CA PHE A 215 -14.48 4.29 -4.87
C PHE A 215 -15.04 5.36 -3.91
N ALA A 216 -16.33 5.26 -3.56
CA ALA A 216 -16.99 6.20 -2.65
C ALA A 216 -16.37 6.19 -1.24
N GLU A 217 -15.64 5.14 -0.89
CA GLU A 217 -14.89 5.04 0.37
C GLU A 217 -13.87 6.17 0.54
N LEU A 218 -13.29 6.71 -0.53
CA LEU A 218 -12.38 7.86 -0.46
C LEU A 218 -13.08 9.08 0.13
N GLN A 219 -14.32 9.35 -0.32
CA GLN A 219 -15.12 10.45 0.21
C GLN A 219 -15.56 10.18 1.66
N MET A 220 -15.98 8.94 1.96
CA MET A 220 -16.36 8.53 3.31
C MET A 220 -15.20 8.67 4.29
N MET A 221 -14.01 8.21 3.94
CA MET A 221 -12.80 8.33 4.75
C MET A 221 -12.42 9.79 4.99
N GLN A 222 -12.47 10.62 3.95
CA GLN A 222 -12.10 12.02 4.04
C GLN A 222 -13.09 12.83 4.91
N ILE A 223 -14.40 12.54 4.81
CA ILE A 223 -15.42 13.12 5.67
C ILE A 223 -15.21 12.67 7.13
N TYR A 224 -14.98 11.36 7.37
CA TYR A 224 -14.70 10.80 8.69
C TYR A 224 -13.47 11.44 9.34
N ALA A 225 -12.43 11.69 8.56
CA ALA A 225 -11.18 12.32 9.00
C ALA A 225 -11.29 13.86 9.10
N GLY A 226 -12.44 14.46 8.81
CA GLY A 226 -12.62 15.91 8.82
C GLY A 226 -11.74 16.66 7.81
N GLY A 227 -11.54 16.07 6.62
CA GLY A 227 -10.74 16.65 5.54
C GLY A 227 -9.22 16.57 5.76
N LYS A 228 -8.72 15.68 6.64
CA LYS A 228 -7.30 15.66 7.06
C LYS A 228 -6.42 14.68 6.28
N ILE A 229 -6.98 13.70 5.59
CA ILE A 229 -6.21 12.72 4.83
C ILE A 229 -5.56 13.41 3.61
N ARG A 230 -4.27 13.15 3.39
CA ARG A 230 -3.49 13.74 2.29
C ARG A 230 -3.15 12.75 1.19
N GLN A 231 -2.96 11.49 1.54
CA GLN A 231 -2.71 10.38 0.62
C GLN A 231 -3.48 9.13 1.04
N VAL A 232 -3.86 8.32 0.06
CA VAL A 232 -4.59 7.06 0.30
C VAL A 232 -3.96 5.93 -0.52
N GLY A 233 -3.78 4.78 0.12
CA GLY A 233 -3.51 3.51 -0.56
C GLY A 233 -4.83 2.76 -0.78
N ILE A 234 -5.06 2.25 -1.97
CA ILE A 234 -6.17 1.35 -2.29
C ILE A 234 -5.60 -0.01 -2.66
N TYR A 235 -5.88 -1.02 -1.85
CA TYR A 235 -5.58 -2.42 -2.17
C TYR A 235 -6.88 -3.09 -2.62
N LYS A 236 -7.12 -3.10 -3.95
CA LYS A 236 -8.34 -3.64 -4.53
C LYS A 236 -8.27 -5.17 -4.59
N ASP A 237 -9.29 -5.83 -4.06
CA ASP A 237 -9.47 -7.27 -4.27
C ASP A 237 -10.05 -7.53 -5.67
N GLY A 238 -9.24 -8.07 -6.57
CA GLY A 238 -9.59 -8.36 -7.96
C GLY A 238 -8.55 -7.88 -8.98
N GLY A 239 -8.73 -8.29 -10.23
CA GLY A 239 -7.82 -7.99 -11.32
C GLY A 239 -7.68 -6.50 -11.61
N PHE A 240 -6.54 -6.12 -12.19
CA PHE A 240 -6.28 -4.75 -12.62
C PHE A 240 -7.24 -4.35 -13.74
N PHE A 241 -7.83 -3.18 -13.57
CA PHE A 241 -8.68 -2.53 -14.57
C PHE A 241 -8.33 -1.05 -14.66
N ASP A 242 -7.85 -0.59 -15.80
CA ASP A 242 -7.38 0.79 -16.00
C ASP A 242 -8.48 1.84 -15.92
N GLY A 243 -9.75 1.47 -16.21
CA GLY A 243 -10.91 2.33 -16.02
C GLY A 243 -11.18 2.76 -14.57
N ASP A 244 -10.65 2.00 -13.58
CA ASP A 244 -10.74 2.38 -12.17
C ASP A 244 -10.04 3.72 -11.90
N LEU A 245 -8.95 4.03 -12.63
CA LEU A 245 -8.15 5.24 -12.40
C LEU A 245 -8.96 6.51 -12.70
N ALA A 246 -9.73 6.51 -13.78
CA ALA A 246 -10.62 7.62 -14.12
C ALA A 246 -11.76 7.77 -13.09
N THR A 247 -12.28 6.66 -12.58
CA THR A 247 -13.33 6.65 -11.55
C THR A 247 -12.79 7.20 -10.21
N ILE A 248 -11.60 6.78 -9.79
CA ILE A 248 -10.92 7.33 -8.61
C ILE A 248 -10.70 8.84 -8.79
N GLN A 249 -10.17 9.27 -9.94
CA GLN A 249 -9.93 10.70 -10.20
C GLN A 249 -11.22 11.52 -10.16
N ALA A 250 -12.34 10.98 -10.63
CA ALA A 250 -13.64 11.67 -10.54
C ALA A 250 -14.06 11.93 -9.09
N VAL A 251 -13.85 10.98 -8.18
CA VAL A 251 -14.10 11.17 -6.75
C VAL A 251 -13.16 12.21 -6.15
N LEU A 252 -11.88 12.21 -6.55
CA LEU A 252 -10.91 13.22 -6.09
C LEU A 252 -11.29 14.63 -6.54
N ASN A 253 -11.82 14.80 -7.75
CA ASN A 253 -12.31 16.09 -8.24
C ASN A 253 -13.50 16.62 -7.42
N ILE A 254 -14.37 15.73 -6.92
CA ILE A 254 -15.45 16.12 -5.98
C ILE A 254 -14.84 16.62 -4.68
N LEU A 255 -13.88 15.90 -4.12
CA LEU A 255 -13.19 16.30 -2.88
C LEU A 255 -12.42 17.62 -3.03
N ASP A 256 -11.85 17.88 -4.20
CA ASP A 256 -11.21 19.17 -4.50
C ASP A 256 -12.24 20.32 -4.49
N THR A 257 -13.43 20.08 -5.06
CA THR A 257 -14.54 21.05 -5.04
C THR A 257 -15.05 21.30 -3.63
N ASP A 258 -15.05 20.28 -2.78
CA ASP A 258 -15.45 20.34 -1.38
C ASP A 258 -14.37 20.91 -0.44
N HIS A 259 -13.24 21.39 -1.01
CA HIS A 259 -12.08 21.91 -0.26
C HIS A 259 -11.43 20.89 0.69
N MET A 260 -11.58 19.62 0.42
CA MET A 260 -11.01 18.50 1.19
C MET A 260 -10.09 17.62 0.30
N PRO A 261 -9.06 18.18 -0.35
CA PRO A 261 -8.26 17.45 -1.33
C PRO A 261 -7.51 16.28 -0.70
N ILE A 262 -7.55 15.14 -1.38
CA ILE A 262 -6.58 14.06 -1.26
C ILE A 262 -5.59 14.26 -2.41
N SER A 263 -4.31 14.45 -2.08
CA SER A 263 -3.30 14.88 -3.05
C SER A 263 -2.70 13.72 -3.85
N SER A 264 -2.80 12.50 -3.34
CA SER A 264 -2.27 11.30 -4.00
C SER A 264 -3.04 10.05 -3.59
N VAL A 265 -3.40 9.25 -4.57
CA VAL A 265 -3.96 7.91 -4.38
C VAL A 265 -3.02 6.90 -5.03
N LEU A 266 -2.54 5.95 -4.23
CA LEU A 266 -1.75 4.80 -4.66
C LEU A 266 -2.71 3.63 -4.87
N TYR A 267 -2.82 3.16 -6.10
CA TYR A 267 -3.70 2.06 -6.47
C TYR A 267 -2.90 0.79 -6.70
N ALA A 268 -3.35 -0.30 -6.10
CA ALA A 268 -2.81 -1.64 -6.27
C ALA A 268 -3.93 -2.65 -6.43
N SER A 269 -3.77 -3.60 -7.34
CA SER A 269 -4.72 -4.67 -7.63
C SER A 269 -3.99 -5.90 -8.15
N ASP A 270 -4.72 -6.98 -8.41
CA ASP A 270 -4.12 -8.23 -8.85
C ASP A 270 -3.68 -8.17 -10.31
N ILE A 271 -2.38 -8.42 -10.56
CA ILE A 271 -1.77 -8.51 -11.88
C ILE A 271 -1.12 -9.89 -12.15
N VAL A 272 -1.43 -10.91 -11.36
CA VAL A 272 -0.89 -12.28 -11.53
C VAL A 272 -1.14 -12.81 -12.94
N SER A 273 -2.28 -12.49 -13.54
CA SER A 273 -2.65 -12.91 -14.89
C SER A 273 -1.77 -12.30 -16.00
N TYR A 274 -1.00 -11.25 -15.72
CA TYR A 274 -0.09 -10.62 -16.67
C TYR A 274 1.27 -11.33 -16.67
N GLY A 275 1.36 -12.48 -17.36
CA GLY A 275 2.62 -13.21 -17.52
C GLY A 275 3.71 -12.41 -18.24
N ASP A 276 3.33 -11.55 -19.18
CA ASP A 276 4.18 -10.52 -19.78
C ASP A 276 3.72 -9.15 -19.29
N LEU A 277 4.53 -8.52 -18.43
CA LEU A 277 4.27 -7.20 -17.86
C LEU A 277 4.18 -6.09 -18.92
N THR A 278 4.76 -6.28 -20.10
CA THR A 278 4.64 -5.30 -21.19
C THR A 278 3.26 -5.28 -21.83
N THR A 279 2.36 -6.17 -21.44
CA THR A 279 0.94 -6.16 -21.85
C THR A 279 0.05 -5.33 -20.93
N LEU A 280 0.57 -4.88 -19.76
CA LEU A 280 -0.14 -3.93 -18.92
C LEU A 280 -0.49 -2.65 -19.71
N PRO A 281 -1.68 -2.05 -19.51
CA PRO A 281 -2.11 -0.85 -20.22
C PRO A 281 -1.14 0.33 -20.09
N ASP A 282 -1.13 1.24 -21.07
CA ASP A 282 -0.45 2.53 -20.94
C ASP A 282 -1.31 3.47 -20.09
N LEU A 283 -0.73 4.04 -19.03
CA LEU A 283 -1.45 4.93 -18.12
C LEU A 283 -1.41 6.42 -18.56
N ASN A 284 -0.59 6.77 -19.55
CA ASN A 284 -0.49 8.15 -20.03
C ASN A 284 -1.85 8.77 -20.45
N PRO A 285 -2.77 8.03 -21.14
CA PRO A 285 -4.03 8.60 -21.60
C PRO A 285 -5.13 8.64 -20.53
N GLN A 286 -4.91 8.11 -19.31
CA GLN A 286 -5.96 7.95 -18.29
C GLN A 286 -6.43 9.28 -17.67
N ASN A 287 -5.66 10.37 -17.80
CA ASN A 287 -5.97 11.68 -17.23
C ASN A 287 -6.32 11.65 -15.74
N ALA A 288 -5.62 10.81 -14.99
CA ALA A 288 -5.77 10.67 -13.54
C ALA A 288 -4.53 11.20 -12.81
N PRO A 289 -4.34 12.54 -12.73
CA PRO A 289 -3.13 13.18 -12.23
C PRO A 289 -2.86 12.93 -10.74
N LYS A 290 -3.86 12.55 -9.95
CA LYS A 290 -3.69 12.25 -8.53
C LYS A 290 -3.63 10.75 -8.23
N VAL A 291 -3.62 9.89 -9.26
CA VAL A 291 -3.64 8.44 -9.11
C VAL A 291 -2.33 7.85 -9.63
N SER A 292 -1.72 6.99 -8.83
CA SER A 292 -0.49 6.26 -9.15
C SER A 292 -0.72 4.76 -9.03
N VAL A 293 -0.14 3.94 -9.90
CA VAL A 293 -0.30 2.48 -9.88
C VAL A 293 0.98 1.81 -9.41
N VAL A 294 0.89 1.04 -8.31
CA VAL A 294 2.01 0.33 -7.70
C VAL A 294 2.00 -1.13 -8.13
N ILE A 295 3.06 -1.57 -8.81
CA ILE A 295 3.21 -2.93 -9.32
C ILE A 295 4.45 -3.66 -8.77
N SER A 296 5.16 -3.08 -7.83
CA SER A 296 6.27 -3.75 -7.13
C SER A 296 5.77 -4.69 -6.04
N GLN A 297 6.61 -5.68 -5.74
CA GLN A 297 6.39 -6.66 -4.69
C GLN A 297 7.73 -7.01 -4.04
N ASP A 298 7.69 -7.42 -2.78
CA ASP A 298 8.83 -8.09 -2.16
C ASP A 298 9.01 -9.48 -2.77
N GLY A 299 10.24 -9.81 -3.17
CA GLY A 299 10.56 -11.02 -3.92
C GLY A 299 11.09 -12.18 -3.07
N ALA A 300 11.35 -11.99 -1.77
CA ALA A 300 11.93 -13.02 -0.91
C ALA A 300 11.44 -13.01 0.55
N GLY A 301 10.95 -11.88 1.08
CA GLY A 301 10.45 -11.73 2.45
C GLY A 301 8.98 -12.12 2.61
N GLN A 302 8.31 -11.43 3.56
CA GLN A 302 6.91 -11.73 3.88
C GLN A 302 5.96 -11.49 2.71
N GLY A 303 6.21 -10.46 1.88
CA GLY A 303 5.40 -10.20 0.70
C GLY A 303 5.44 -11.35 -0.31
N ALA A 304 6.61 -11.96 -0.55
CA ALA A 304 6.76 -13.13 -1.40
C ALA A 304 6.08 -14.37 -0.81
N PHE A 305 6.16 -14.55 0.50
CA PHE A 305 5.47 -15.62 1.20
C PHE A 305 3.94 -15.51 1.03
N LEU A 306 3.39 -14.33 1.30
CA LEU A 306 1.96 -14.06 1.15
C LEU A 306 1.50 -14.18 -0.31
N TYR A 307 2.31 -13.77 -1.29
CA TYR A 307 2.02 -13.98 -2.71
C TYR A 307 1.78 -15.47 -3.02
N LYS A 308 2.71 -16.33 -2.59
CA LYS A 308 2.63 -17.77 -2.84
C LYS A 308 1.45 -18.44 -2.10
N THR A 309 1.15 -17.99 -0.87
CA THR A 309 0.06 -18.55 -0.06
C THR A 309 -1.33 -18.05 -0.47
N ASN A 310 -1.44 -16.88 -1.07
CA ASN A 310 -2.69 -16.28 -1.54
C ASN A 310 -2.93 -16.48 -3.04
N PHE A 311 -1.88 -16.72 -3.80
CA PHE A 311 -1.92 -16.76 -5.26
C PHE A 311 -2.51 -15.47 -5.86
N LYS A 312 -2.18 -14.34 -5.24
CA LYS A 312 -2.60 -12.98 -5.61
C LYS A 312 -1.45 -12.00 -5.45
N SER A 313 -1.50 -10.89 -6.18
CA SER A 313 -0.52 -9.81 -6.05
C SER A 313 -0.47 -9.23 -4.65
N ILE A 314 0.71 -9.28 -4.01
CA ILE A 314 0.98 -8.65 -2.72
C ILE A 314 1.96 -7.50 -2.96
N THR A 315 1.42 -6.36 -3.33
CA THR A 315 2.25 -5.22 -3.75
C THR A 315 2.97 -4.56 -2.56
N THR A 316 3.95 -3.70 -2.86
CA THR A 316 4.59 -2.83 -1.84
C THR A 316 3.74 -1.61 -1.50
N LEU A 317 2.40 -1.69 -1.63
CA LEU A 317 1.50 -0.55 -1.40
C LEU A 317 1.71 0.11 -0.04
N GLY A 318 1.82 -0.70 1.03
CA GLY A 318 2.03 -0.19 2.39
C GLY A 318 3.33 0.61 2.50
N ALA A 319 4.45 0.05 1.99
CA ALA A 319 5.75 0.73 1.99
C ALA A 319 5.74 2.00 1.13
N THR A 320 5.07 1.96 -0.05
CA THR A 320 4.95 3.12 -0.94
C THR A 320 4.13 4.23 -0.27
N LEU A 321 3.01 3.88 0.38
CA LEU A 321 2.19 4.83 1.15
C LEU A 321 2.98 5.43 2.31
N GLY A 322 3.77 4.61 3.01
CA GLY A 322 4.69 5.05 4.06
C GLY A 322 5.74 6.04 3.53
N ALA A 323 6.33 5.77 2.36
CA ALA A 323 7.31 6.66 1.73
C ALA A 323 6.70 8.01 1.33
N VAL A 324 5.51 8.00 0.70
CA VAL A 324 4.77 9.24 0.38
C VAL A 324 4.42 10.03 1.65
N SER A 325 4.02 9.34 2.72
CA SER A 325 3.71 9.96 4.02
C SER A 325 4.94 10.55 4.72
N LEU A 326 6.12 9.91 4.57
CA LEU A 326 7.41 10.37 5.15
C LEU A 326 8.01 11.52 4.36
N ALA A 327 7.77 11.58 3.05
CA ALA A 327 8.29 12.61 2.17
C ALA A 327 7.70 13.98 2.50
N SER A 328 8.51 15.04 2.44
CA SER A 328 7.96 16.40 2.33
C SER A 328 7.13 16.51 1.05
N VAL A 329 6.23 17.49 0.98
CA VAL A 329 5.31 17.59 -0.17
C VAL A 329 6.01 17.78 -1.51
N SER A 330 7.22 18.35 -1.50
CA SER A 330 8.07 18.61 -2.68
C SER A 330 9.09 17.53 -2.97
N GLU A 331 9.17 16.46 -2.14
CA GLU A 331 10.18 15.41 -2.30
C GLU A 331 9.65 14.25 -3.15
N ASP A 332 10.48 13.81 -4.08
CA ASP A 332 10.28 12.59 -4.85
C ASP A 332 10.63 11.36 -4.00
N ILE A 333 9.73 10.39 -3.93
CA ILE A 333 9.94 9.11 -3.21
C ILE A 333 11.04 8.25 -3.85
N ALA A 334 11.43 8.54 -5.08
CA ALA A 334 12.54 7.87 -5.75
C ALA A 334 13.92 8.42 -5.35
N TRP A 335 14.01 9.37 -4.43
CA TRP A 335 15.30 9.92 -3.97
C TRP A 335 16.11 8.91 -3.16
N PRO A 336 17.22 8.34 -3.70
CA PRO A 336 17.89 7.17 -3.09
C PRO A 336 18.55 7.46 -1.74
N VAL A 337 18.95 8.70 -1.48
CA VAL A 337 19.59 9.06 -0.20
C VAL A 337 18.62 8.91 0.97
N LYS A 338 17.32 9.15 0.74
CA LYS A 338 16.30 9.15 1.80
C LYS A 338 15.43 7.91 1.81
N PHE A 339 15.08 7.35 0.65
CA PHE A 339 14.05 6.33 0.51
C PHE A 339 14.64 4.98 0.07
N ASN A 340 15.49 4.40 0.92
CA ASN A 340 15.82 2.97 0.81
C ASN A 340 14.68 2.16 1.44
N ILE A 341 14.02 1.33 0.63
CA ILE A 341 12.86 0.54 1.07
C ILE A 341 13.27 -0.80 1.67
N SER A 342 14.48 -1.31 1.37
CA SER A 342 14.97 -2.56 1.95
C SER A 342 15.43 -2.39 3.40
N ASN A 343 15.29 -3.44 4.20
CA ASN A 343 15.66 -3.44 5.62
C ASN A 343 16.47 -4.66 6.08
N GLY A 344 16.95 -5.49 5.15
CA GLY A 344 17.64 -6.76 5.45
C GLY A 344 16.71 -7.99 5.46
N ALA A 345 15.40 -7.80 5.34
CA ALA A 345 14.40 -8.85 5.21
C ALA A 345 13.39 -8.52 4.10
N GLU A 346 12.64 -7.40 4.27
CA GLU A 346 11.64 -6.98 3.32
C GLU A 346 12.28 -6.17 2.18
N CYS A 347 11.83 -6.42 0.96
CA CYS A 347 12.24 -5.74 -0.27
C CYS A 347 13.75 -5.79 -0.57
N ASP A 348 14.53 -6.67 0.07
CA ASP A 348 15.92 -6.90 -0.30
C ASP A 348 16.04 -7.58 -1.66
N THR A 349 15.09 -8.43 -2.00
CA THR A 349 14.89 -8.96 -3.35
C THR A 349 13.69 -8.28 -3.96
N VAL A 350 13.87 -7.60 -5.07
CA VAL A 350 12.79 -6.89 -5.76
C VAL A 350 12.08 -7.80 -6.73
N ALA A 351 10.75 -7.78 -6.72
CA ALA A 351 9.88 -8.45 -7.67
C ALA A 351 8.78 -7.51 -8.17
N PHE A 352 8.10 -7.92 -9.23
CA PHE A 352 6.83 -7.38 -9.67
C PHE A 352 5.68 -8.17 -9.07
N ALA A 353 4.52 -7.55 -8.96
CA ALA A 353 3.36 -8.12 -8.28
C ALA A 353 2.71 -9.32 -9.01
N ASN A 354 3.25 -9.71 -10.17
CA ASN A 354 2.96 -11.00 -10.82
C ASN A 354 3.93 -12.12 -10.38
N GLY A 355 4.77 -11.89 -9.38
CA GLY A 355 5.75 -12.84 -8.85
C GLY A 355 7.10 -12.89 -9.60
N GLN A 356 7.26 -12.18 -10.72
CA GLN A 356 8.52 -12.17 -11.46
C GLN A 356 9.56 -11.31 -10.75
N LEU A 357 10.75 -11.88 -10.53
CA LEU A 357 11.88 -11.13 -9.97
C LEU A 357 12.33 -10.03 -10.95
N ALA A 358 12.62 -8.84 -10.43
CA ALA A 358 13.09 -7.72 -11.25
C ALA A 358 14.43 -8.02 -11.97
N SER A 359 15.24 -8.95 -11.41
CA SER A 359 16.48 -9.42 -12.04
C SER A 359 16.25 -10.24 -13.30
N VAL A 360 15.08 -10.85 -13.48
CA VAL A 360 14.71 -11.67 -14.65
C VAL A 360 14.04 -10.80 -15.73
N VAL A 361 13.32 -9.74 -15.32
CA VAL A 361 12.67 -8.82 -16.24
C VAL A 361 13.72 -7.95 -16.94
N SER A 362 13.76 -7.96 -18.27
CA SER A 362 14.75 -7.23 -19.06
C SER A 362 14.70 -5.72 -18.75
N LYS A 363 15.86 -5.06 -18.87
CA LYS A 363 15.93 -3.60 -18.67
C LYS A 363 14.99 -2.83 -19.61
N ASN A 364 14.84 -3.30 -20.86
CA ASN A 364 13.93 -2.68 -21.82
C ASN A 364 12.46 -2.79 -21.39
N ASN A 365 12.06 -3.91 -20.80
CA ASN A 365 10.71 -4.09 -20.26
C ASN A 365 10.47 -3.16 -19.05
N GLN A 366 11.48 -3.03 -18.16
CA GLN A 366 11.42 -2.06 -17.06
C GLN A 366 11.27 -0.63 -17.56
N VAL A 367 12.03 -0.22 -18.60
CA VAL A 367 11.88 1.09 -19.27
C VAL A 367 10.50 1.25 -19.88
N THR A 368 9.93 0.18 -20.47
CA THR A 368 8.56 0.23 -21.00
C THR A 368 7.52 0.49 -19.90
N LEU A 369 7.66 -0.16 -18.74
CA LEU A 369 6.78 0.04 -17.59
C LEU A 369 6.92 1.45 -16.99
N ASP A 370 8.13 1.96 -16.92
CA ASP A 370 8.44 3.34 -16.49
C ASP A 370 7.77 4.36 -17.42
N ASN A 371 7.94 4.21 -18.75
CA ASN A 371 7.30 5.05 -19.76
C ASN A 371 5.76 4.96 -19.72
N ARG A 372 5.19 3.83 -19.27
CA ARG A 372 3.76 3.64 -19.04
C ARG A 372 3.27 4.13 -17.69
N ARG A 373 4.15 4.78 -16.92
CA ARG A 373 3.81 5.48 -15.67
C ARG A 373 3.51 4.59 -14.47
N TYR A 374 4.03 3.34 -14.43
CA TYR A 374 3.93 2.46 -13.27
C TYR A 374 4.99 2.78 -12.22
N ILE A 375 4.64 2.66 -10.94
CA ILE A 375 5.59 2.71 -9.81
C ILE A 375 6.02 1.30 -9.47
N PHE A 376 7.35 1.07 -9.45
CA PHE A 376 7.95 -0.20 -9.06
C PHE A 376 9.32 0.02 -8.41
N LEU A 377 9.83 -1.03 -7.76
CA LEU A 377 11.14 -1.00 -7.13
C LEU A 377 12.23 -1.46 -8.12
N LEU A 378 13.43 -0.90 -7.95
CA LEU A 378 14.63 -1.26 -8.70
C LEU A 378 15.87 -1.23 -7.81
N LYS A 379 16.99 -1.78 -8.32
CA LYS A 379 18.30 -1.70 -7.68
C LYS A 379 19.28 -0.96 -8.57
N TYR A 380 20.09 -0.11 -7.96
CA TYR A 380 21.18 0.59 -8.66
C TYR A 380 22.50 -0.16 -8.50
N VAL A 381 23.28 -0.23 -9.56
CA VAL A 381 24.64 -0.81 -9.51
C VAL A 381 25.52 0.07 -8.62
N GLY A 382 26.16 -0.55 -7.62
CA GLY A 382 27.06 0.16 -6.70
C GLY A 382 26.35 0.85 -5.53
N LEU A 383 25.03 0.77 -5.43
CA LEU A 383 24.27 1.28 -4.29
C LEU A 383 23.45 0.14 -3.67
N ALA A 384 23.66 -0.11 -2.37
CA ALA A 384 22.91 -1.12 -1.64
C ALA A 384 21.49 -0.63 -1.34
N GLY A 385 20.51 -1.55 -1.41
CA GLY A 385 19.13 -1.26 -1.13
C GLY A 385 18.21 -1.41 -2.35
N SER A 386 16.96 -1.05 -2.15
CA SER A 386 15.89 -1.06 -3.16
C SER A 386 15.17 0.27 -3.16
N TYR A 387 14.91 0.81 -4.33
CA TYR A 387 14.46 2.19 -4.53
C TYR A 387 13.31 2.22 -5.53
N PHE A 388 12.41 3.20 -5.41
CA PHE A 388 11.39 3.43 -6.45
C PHE A 388 12.03 3.92 -7.75
N ASN A 389 11.42 3.57 -8.88
CA ASN A 389 11.83 4.06 -10.21
C ASN A 389 11.55 5.57 -10.36
N ASP A 390 10.37 6.03 -9.96
CA ASP A 390 9.91 7.42 -9.95
C ASP A 390 8.60 7.54 -9.16
N SER A 391 8.06 8.76 -9.04
CA SER A 391 6.79 9.12 -8.39
C SER A 391 5.65 9.32 -9.39
N HIS A 392 5.54 8.44 -10.38
CA HIS A 392 4.61 8.56 -11.51
C HIS A 392 3.13 8.64 -11.10
N THR A 393 2.37 9.48 -11.80
CA THR A 393 0.90 9.48 -11.79
C THR A 393 0.36 9.06 -13.15
N ALA A 394 -0.91 8.65 -13.23
CA ALA A 394 -1.55 8.13 -14.44
C ALA A 394 -2.00 9.26 -15.39
N VAL A 395 -1.03 10.06 -15.85
CA VAL A 395 -1.23 11.16 -16.80
C VAL A 395 0.00 11.32 -17.68
N ALA A 396 -0.14 12.00 -18.81
CA ALA A 396 0.94 12.23 -19.76
C ALA A 396 2.14 12.95 -19.11
N VAL A 397 3.36 12.56 -19.49
CA VAL A 397 4.63 13.05 -18.90
C VAL A 397 4.82 14.57 -18.99
N ASN A 398 4.20 15.22 -19.96
CA ASN A 398 4.25 16.68 -20.17
C ASN A 398 3.20 17.45 -19.33
N SER A 399 2.43 16.78 -18.49
CA SER A 399 1.53 17.40 -17.53
C SER A 399 2.33 17.98 -16.35
N ASP A 400 1.93 19.16 -15.86
CA ASP A 400 2.46 19.73 -14.62
C ASP A 400 2.19 18.84 -13.39
N TYR A 401 1.21 17.94 -13.50
CA TYR A 401 0.73 17.03 -12.47
C TYR A 401 1.19 15.58 -12.67
N ALA A 402 2.22 15.38 -13.48
CA ALA A 402 2.72 14.04 -13.85
C ALA A 402 3.41 13.29 -12.69
N TYR A 403 3.58 13.92 -11.53
CA TYR A 403 4.32 13.37 -10.38
C TYR A 403 3.61 13.67 -9.06
N ILE A 404 3.76 12.77 -8.09
CA ILE A 404 3.10 12.84 -6.77
C ILE A 404 3.45 14.15 -6.05
N GLU A 405 4.73 14.55 -6.00
CA GLU A 405 5.18 15.72 -5.29
C GLU A 405 4.59 17.03 -5.86
N ASN A 406 4.35 17.10 -7.16
CA ASN A 406 3.72 18.28 -7.78
C ASN A 406 2.27 18.43 -7.30
N ASN A 407 1.51 17.33 -7.27
CA ASN A 407 0.13 17.34 -6.78
C ASN A 407 0.06 17.67 -5.28
N ARG A 408 0.97 17.11 -4.47
CA ARG A 408 1.04 17.41 -3.04
C ARG A 408 1.37 18.88 -2.76
N THR A 409 2.30 19.43 -3.53
CA THR A 409 2.73 20.83 -3.40
C THR A 409 1.61 21.80 -3.75
N ILE A 410 0.93 21.62 -4.88
CA ILE A 410 -0.16 22.50 -5.30
C ILE A 410 -1.35 22.43 -4.33
N ASP A 411 -1.75 21.22 -3.88
CA ASP A 411 -2.86 21.06 -2.96
C ASP A 411 -2.56 21.67 -1.59
N LYS A 412 -1.32 21.59 -1.09
CA LYS A 412 -0.90 22.28 0.14
C LYS A 412 -1.01 23.78 -0.02
N ALA A 413 -0.56 24.32 -1.14
CA ALA A 413 -0.67 25.76 -1.44
C ALA A 413 -2.14 26.20 -1.50
N ILE A 414 -3.01 25.43 -2.15
CA ILE A 414 -4.46 25.69 -2.21
C ILE A 414 -5.06 25.72 -0.81
N ARG A 415 -4.76 24.72 0.04
CA ARG A 415 -5.26 24.68 1.42
C ARG A 415 -4.82 25.89 2.23
N ASN A 416 -3.56 26.32 2.09
CA ASN A 416 -3.01 27.47 2.80
C ASN A 416 -3.68 28.78 2.39
N VAL A 417 -3.84 28.99 1.08
CA VAL A 417 -4.52 30.18 0.54
C VAL A 417 -5.98 30.20 0.93
N TYR A 418 -6.68 29.04 0.80
CA TYR A 418 -8.07 28.90 1.20
C TYR A 418 -8.28 29.25 2.68
N ALA A 419 -7.47 28.67 3.58
CA ALA A 419 -7.58 28.92 5.02
C ALA A 419 -7.31 30.40 5.38
N ALA A 420 -6.42 31.07 4.64
CA ALA A 420 -6.17 32.50 4.86
C ALA A 420 -7.33 33.38 4.38
N MET A 421 -8.04 32.99 3.31
CA MET A 421 -9.01 33.83 2.64
C MET A 421 -10.46 33.62 3.06
N ILE A 422 -10.80 32.42 3.56
CA ILE A 422 -12.20 32.05 3.85
C ILE A 422 -12.90 33.01 4.81
N ALA A 423 -12.17 33.61 5.75
CA ALA A 423 -12.70 34.58 6.70
C ALA A 423 -13.09 35.93 6.07
N TYR A 424 -12.66 36.17 4.84
CA TYR A 424 -12.90 37.44 4.13
C TYR A 424 -13.97 37.32 3.04
N ILE A 425 -14.61 36.18 2.89
CA ILE A 425 -15.80 36.06 2.03
C ILE A 425 -16.89 36.98 2.55
N ASN A 426 -17.55 37.71 1.62
CA ASN A 426 -18.57 38.72 1.92
C ASN A 426 -18.07 39.93 2.76
N SER A 427 -16.75 40.13 2.89
CA SER A 427 -16.23 41.33 3.55
C SER A 427 -16.47 42.57 2.70
N PRO A 428 -16.73 43.75 3.33
CA PRO A 428 -16.82 45.02 2.59
C PRO A 428 -15.47 45.39 2.00
N LEU A 429 -15.47 45.84 0.75
CA LEU A 429 -14.26 46.25 0.01
C LEU A 429 -14.25 47.77 -0.22
N VAL A 430 -13.10 48.38 -0.03
CA VAL A 430 -12.90 49.79 -0.39
C VAL A 430 -12.57 49.87 -1.89
N LEU A 431 -13.33 50.63 -2.62
CA LEU A 431 -13.21 50.82 -4.06
C LEU A 431 -12.82 52.27 -4.39
N ASN A 432 -12.26 52.49 -5.56
CA ASN A 432 -12.06 53.79 -6.16
C ASN A 432 -13.39 54.38 -6.65
N THR A 433 -13.38 55.68 -6.97
CA THR A 433 -14.60 56.38 -7.45
C THR A 433 -15.11 55.88 -8.80
N ASP A 434 -14.29 55.18 -9.57
CA ASP A 434 -14.62 54.54 -10.84
C ASP A 434 -15.12 53.09 -10.68
N GLY A 435 -15.23 52.58 -9.45
CA GLY A 435 -15.69 51.22 -9.14
C GLY A 435 -14.61 50.13 -9.21
N THR A 436 -13.36 50.48 -9.46
CA THR A 436 -12.21 49.59 -9.43
C THR A 436 -11.70 49.36 -8.00
N LEU A 437 -10.86 48.33 -7.80
CA LEU A 437 -10.28 48.03 -6.49
C LEU A 437 -9.31 49.14 -6.06
N SER A 438 -9.40 49.62 -4.80
CA SER A 438 -8.40 50.54 -4.26
C SER A 438 -7.06 49.80 -4.05
N ASP A 439 -5.96 50.55 -4.16
CA ASP A 439 -4.61 50.03 -3.93
C ASP A 439 -4.46 49.35 -2.56
N THR A 440 -5.16 49.89 -1.55
CA THR A 440 -5.18 49.28 -0.20
C THR A 440 -5.85 47.91 -0.19
N THR A 441 -6.96 47.74 -0.91
CA THR A 441 -7.66 46.45 -1.03
C THR A 441 -6.81 45.44 -1.79
N VAL A 442 -6.18 45.88 -2.90
CA VAL A 442 -5.27 45.03 -3.69
C VAL A 442 -4.10 44.55 -2.82
N ALA A 443 -3.39 45.47 -2.18
CA ALA A 443 -2.23 45.16 -1.35
C ALA A 443 -2.59 44.25 -0.17
N PHE A 444 -3.77 44.42 0.41
CA PHE A 444 -4.24 43.57 1.51
C PHE A 444 -4.41 42.11 1.07
N PHE A 445 -5.15 41.85 0.00
CA PHE A 445 -5.39 40.47 -0.46
C PHE A 445 -4.14 39.81 -1.07
N GLU A 446 -3.28 40.60 -1.77
CA GLU A 446 -1.98 40.11 -2.25
C GLU A 446 -1.09 39.70 -1.07
N SER A 447 -0.99 40.54 -0.04
CA SER A 447 -0.21 40.24 1.17
C SER A 447 -0.75 39.02 1.90
N LEU A 448 -2.08 38.90 2.03
CA LEU A 448 -2.73 37.78 2.71
C LEU A 448 -2.43 36.43 2.02
N ALA A 449 -2.61 36.36 0.70
CA ALA A 449 -2.30 35.16 -0.09
C ALA A 449 -0.80 34.87 -0.08
N SER A 450 0.04 35.90 -0.25
CA SER A 450 1.50 35.77 -0.24
C SER A 450 1.98 35.21 1.11
N THR A 451 1.57 35.80 2.23
CA THR A 451 1.99 35.40 3.57
C THR A 451 1.58 33.96 3.90
N SER A 452 0.40 33.50 3.41
CA SER A 452 -0.05 32.12 3.62
C SER A 452 0.87 31.06 3.00
N LEU A 453 1.70 31.45 2.02
CA LEU A 453 2.64 30.57 1.31
C LEU A 453 4.10 30.73 1.80
N ASP A 454 4.40 31.68 2.69
CA ASP A 454 5.77 31.92 3.17
C ASP A 454 6.37 30.72 3.89
N GLU A 455 5.56 29.96 4.60
CA GLU A 455 6.01 28.74 5.30
C GLU A 455 6.52 27.70 4.30
N MET A 456 5.82 27.50 3.18
CA MET A 456 6.24 26.55 2.15
C MET A 456 7.57 26.94 1.50
N VAL A 457 7.81 28.25 1.30
CA VAL A 457 9.10 28.74 0.79
C VAL A 457 10.21 28.54 1.83
N ARG A 458 9.95 28.84 3.10
CA ARG A 458 10.92 28.64 4.19
C ARG A 458 11.25 27.16 4.43
N ALA A 459 10.27 26.30 4.27
CA ALA A 459 10.44 24.85 4.38
C ALA A 459 11.07 24.20 3.12
N SER A 460 11.44 25.00 2.11
CA SER A 460 11.94 24.51 0.82
C SER A 460 10.96 23.59 0.08
N GLU A 461 9.67 23.79 0.27
CA GLU A 461 8.62 23.09 -0.47
C GLU A 461 8.26 23.81 -1.76
N LEU A 462 8.61 25.11 -1.85
CA LEU A 462 8.54 25.95 -3.04
C LEU A 462 9.86 26.70 -3.22
N SER A 463 10.31 26.80 -4.47
CA SER A 463 11.46 27.66 -4.83
C SER A 463 11.10 29.13 -4.87
N GLY A 464 9.83 29.47 -5.11
CA GLY A 464 9.33 30.85 -5.15
C GLY A 464 7.83 30.90 -5.40
N LYS A 465 7.31 32.12 -5.25
CA LYS A 465 5.89 32.41 -5.47
C LYS A 465 5.71 33.85 -5.99
N SER A 466 4.61 34.11 -6.68
CA SER A 466 4.15 35.42 -7.05
C SER A 466 2.64 35.50 -6.90
N VAL A 467 2.15 36.55 -6.26
CA VAL A 467 0.71 36.80 -6.11
C VAL A 467 0.43 38.16 -6.74
N THR A 468 -0.57 38.22 -7.59
CA THR A 468 -0.96 39.47 -8.29
C THR A 468 -2.48 39.55 -8.39
N ILE A 469 -3.00 40.76 -8.24
CA ILE A 469 -4.41 41.09 -8.45
C ILE A 469 -4.47 42.19 -9.52
N ASP A 470 -5.30 42.00 -10.52
CA ASP A 470 -5.59 43.06 -11.48
C ASP A 470 -6.47 44.13 -10.79
N PRO A 471 -5.94 45.38 -10.60
CA PRO A 471 -6.68 46.41 -9.90
C PRO A 471 -7.88 46.95 -10.70
N THR A 472 -7.96 46.69 -11.99
CA THR A 472 -9.03 47.18 -12.88
C THR A 472 -10.33 46.35 -12.76
N GLN A 473 -10.36 45.32 -11.94
CA GLN A 473 -11.55 44.51 -11.72
C GLN A 473 -12.72 45.33 -11.15
N ASN A 474 -13.89 45.22 -11.77
CA ASN A 474 -15.10 45.88 -11.29
C ASN A 474 -15.92 44.94 -10.42
N VAL A 475 -15.65 44.94 -9.12
CA VAL A 475 -16.29 44.06 -8.16
C VAL A 475 -17.77 44.40 -7.94
N LEU A 476 -18.19 45.66 -8.14
CA LEU A 476 -19.60 46.03 -8.07
C LEU A 476 -20.44 45.35 -9.14
N ALA A 477 -19.87 45.10 -10.30
CA ALA A 477 -20.54 44.43 -11.40
C ALA A 477 -20.55 42.90 -11.28
N THR A 478 -19.48 42.33 -10.71
CA THR A 478 -19.24 40.86 -10.72
C THR A 478 -19.42 40.19 -9.38
N SER A 479 -19.35 40.95 -8.27
CA SER A 479 -19.27 40.44 -6.87
C SER A 479 -18.14 39.43 -6.68
N ASN A 480 -17.05 39.56 -7.47
CA ASN A 480 -15.93 38.60 -7.49
C ASN A 480 -14.59 39.34 -7.52
N ILE A 481 -13.60 38.82 -6.76
CA ILE A 481 -12.17 39.18 -6.87
C ILE A 481 -11.42 37.96 -7.42
N THR A 482 -10.65 38.18 -8.48
CA THR A 482 -9.74 37.18 -9.05
C THR A 482 -8.32 37.46 -8.59
N ILE A 483 -7.67 36.47 -7.97
CA ILE A 483 -6.31 36.54 -7.48
C ILE A 483 -5.47 35.53 -8.27
N SER A 484 -4.41 35.99 -8.90
CA SER A 484 -3.46 35.11 -9.61
C SER A 484 -2.32 34.72 -8.68
N VAL A 485 -2.18 33.42 -8.40
CA VAL A 485 -1.07 32.88 -7.65
C VAL A 485 -0.22 32.01 -8.59
N LYS A 486 1.06 32.34 -8.72
CA LYS A 486 2.04 31.56 -9.48
C LYS A 486 3.02 30.95 -8.50
N LEU A 487 3.23 29.65 -8.61
CA LEU A 487 4.12 28.87 -7.77
C LEU A 487 5.28 28.34 -8.60
N LEU A 488 6.49 28.45 -8.08
CA LEU A 488 7.69 27.83 -8.63
C LEU A 488 8.00 26.62 -7.75
N PRO A 489 7.76 25.37 -8.22
CA PRO A 489 8.06 24.17 -7.44
C PRO A 489 9.57 23.98 -7.26
N VAL A 490 9.94 23.07 -6.37
CA VAL A 490 11.32 22.59 -6.25
C VAL A 490 11.62 21.67 -7.42
N GLY A 491 12.76 21.87 -8.08
CA GLY A 491 13.18 21.04 -9.21
C GLY A 491 13.72 19.67 -8.75
N VAL A 492 13.30 18.60 -9.42
CA VAL A 492 13.83 17.25 -9.23
C VAL A 492 14.72 16.87 -10.40
N ALA A 493 15.98 16.50 -10.11
CA ALA A 493 16.95 16.07 -11.12
C ALA A 493 16.79 14.57 -11.41
N ARG A 494 15.84 14.20 -12.27
CA ARG A 494 15.57 12.81 -12.68
C ARG A 494 16.66 12.19 -13.58
N GLN A 495 17.46 13.04 -14.22
CA GLN A 495 18.60 12.62 -15.03
C GLN A 495 19.79 13.54 -14.79
N ILE A 496 20.95 12.96 -14.57
CA ILE A 496 22.22 13.66 -14.46
C ILE A 496 23.13 13.20 -15.61
N THR A 497 23.47 14.12 -16.52
CA THR A 497 24.39 13.85 -17.61
C THR A 497 25.77 14.38 -17.26
N VAL A 498 26.78 13.50 -17.24
CA VAL A 498 28.16 13.85 -16.98
C VAL A 498 28.99 13.62 -18.24
N ASN A 499 29.58 14.66 -18.77
CA ASN A 499 30.49 14.57 -19.91
C ASN A 499 31.93 14.41 -19.40
N ILE A 500 32.54 13.27 -19.66
CA ILE A 500 33.90 12.95 -19.25
C ILE A 500 34.77 12.75 -20.51
N GLY A 501 35.93 13.39 -20.55
CA GLY A 501 36.89 13.23 -21.63
C GLY A 501 38.32 13.41 -21.13
N PHE A 502 39.27 12.85 -21.86
CA PHE A 502 40.67 13.11 -21.61
C PHE A 502 41.05 14.45 -22.24
N THR A 503 41.92 15.19 -21.55
CA THR A 503 42.56 16.40 -22.08
C THR A 503 44.06 16.32 -21.94
N THR A 504 44.77 16.99 -22.84
CA THR A 504 46.23 17.16 -22.76
C THR A 504 46.65 18.34 -21.91
N THR A 505 45.70 19.20 -21.53
CA THR A 505 45.90 20.39 -20.68
C THR A 505 44.68 20.61 -19.78
N LEU A 506 44.89 20.98 -18.50
CA LEU A 506 43.86 21.36 -17.54
C LEU A 506 43.85 22.87 -17.43
#